data_d2633c0fee27bbed2c0934a8a1529402
#
_entry.id   d2633c0fee27bbed2c0934a8a1529402
#
_cell.length_a   1.000
_cell.length_b   1.000
_cell.length_c   1.000
_cell.angle_alpha   90.00
_cell.angle_beta   90.00
_cell.angle_gamma   90.00
#
_symmetry.space_group_name_H-M   'P 1'
#
loop_
_entity.id
_entity.type
_entity.pdbx_description
1 polymer ?
#
loop_
_entity_poly.entity_id
_entity_poly.type
_entity_poly.pdbx_seq_one_letter_code
_entity_poly.pdbx_strand_id
1 'polypeptide(L)'
;MALHLFTLFYIAVSICFIYPTSAFVYAGLTVEELFSCWLGSEFENFVLYHIRRSSITILSHSLLPLGYLVGLCLFITEDLHMLFFEGGYLWNIFVIASVLLPIATACVIWTWWKDNWKRHPICQTLRLFATENTAWESVASDINLEFRRLDKFCVQTSPVTKVVATDNWVFWVRPYGMDCAHQSDTALIVCRSDTHHIAPESPIGTQFLNIEVRPTRQFVPSFTIRLESTDFRDLQDKISRPITVLQNVTLFRSLSDQFLETFRELVAQNPHYRIDEQQELEPCAGCMQIPSNVKLERHCENTSAPDACSVCYCRPMWCVDCMGR
;
A
#
# COMPACT_ATOMS: atom_id res chain seq x y z
N MET A 1 27.67 32.53 -3.48
CA MET A 1 26.53 32.17 -4.30
C MET A 1 26.60 30.69 -4.77
N ALA A 2 27.71 30.26 -5.38
CA ALA A 2 27.91 28.87 -5.83
C ALA A 2 27.74 27.82 -4.72
N LEU A 3 28.26 28.04 -3.53
CA LEU A 3 28.14 27.17 -2.37
C LEU A 3 26.68 26.94 -1.98
N HIS A 4 25.88 27.99 -1.87
CA HIS A 4 24.46 27.85 -1.50
C HIS A 4 23.66 27.12 -2.58
N LEU A 5 23.95 27.35 -3.85
CA LEU A 5 23.30 26.66 -4.97
C LEU A 5 23.64 25.16 -4.96
N PHE A 6 24.92 24.82 -4.76
CA PHE A 6 25.35 23.42 -4.63
C PHE A 6 24.67 22.74 -3.45
N THR A 7 24.65 23.38 -2.29
CA THR A 7 24.01 22.83 -1.09
C THR A 7 22.52 22.55 -1.32
N LEU A 8 21.78 23.52 -1.88
CA LEU A 8 20.36 23.34 -2.19
C LEU A 8 20.12 22.21 -3.19
N PHE A 9 20.93 22.15 -4.25
CA PHE A 9 20.87 21.08 -5.25
C PHE A 9 21.15 19.71 -4.61
N TYR A 10 22.20 19.61 -3.79
CA TYR A 10 22.57 18.36 -3.13
C TYR A 10 21.48 17.89 -2.17
N ILE A 11 20.87 18.79 -1.39
CA ILE A 11 19.75 18.47 -0.51
C ILE A 11 18.56 17.94 -1.33
N ALA A 12 18.20 18.62 -2.43
CA ALA A 12 17.10 18.18 -3.28
C ALA A 12 17.34 16.77 -3.86
N VAL A 13 18.55 16.51 -4.38
CA VAL A 13 18.94 15.20 -4.89
C VAL A 13 18.91 14.14 -3.77
N SER A 14 19.42 14.47 -2.58
CA SER A 14 19.41 13.56 -1.43
C SER A 14 17.98 13.19 -0.99
N ILE A 15 17.07 14.17 -0.96
CA ILE A 15 15.64 13.91 -0.68
C ILE A 15 15.05 12.98 -1.74
N CYS A 16 15.31 13.24 -3.03
CA CYS A 16 14.84 12.38 -4.12
C CYS A 16 15.48 10.98 -4.08
N PHE A 17 16.68 10.83 -3.53
CA PHE A 17 17.31 9.51 -3.38
C PHE A 17 16.71 8.72 -2.20
N ILE A 18 16.37 9.39 -1.08
CA ILE A 18 15.74 8.78 0.08
C ILE A 18 14.26 8.42 -0.22
N TYR A 19 13.56 9.34 -0.88
CA TYR A 19 12.17 9.18 -1.28
C TYR A 19 12.03 9.51 -2.77
N PRO A 20 12.26 8.53 -3.65
CA PRO A 20 12.33 8.76 -5.09
C PRO A 20 11.00 9.26 -5.65
N THR A 21 11.09 10.33 -6.43
CA THR A 21 9.99 10.82 -7.26
C THR A 21 9.81 9.89 -8.46
N SER A 22 8.66 9.98 -9.15
CA SER A 22 8.43 9.21 -10.37
C SER A 22 9.54 9.38 -11.42
N ALA A 23 10.07 10.59 -11.56
CA ALA A 23 11.19 10.87 -12.47
C ALA A 23 12.47 10.11 -12.10
N PHE A 24 12.79 10.00 -10.80
CA PHE A 24 13.93 9.22 -10.31
C PHE A 24 13.74 7.71 -10.52
N VAL A 25 12.52 7.22 -10.32
CA VAL A 25 12.18 5.82 -10.59
C VAL A 25 12.34 5.51 -12.08
N TYR A 26 11.79 6.34 -12.97
CA TYR A 26 11.95 6.16 -14.42
C TYR A 26 13.40 6.28 -14.91
N ALA A 27 14.22 7.11 -14.24
CA ALA A 27 15.64 7.23 -14.54
C ALA A 27 16.50 6.08 -14.00
N GLY A 28 15.91 5.12 -13.26
CA GLY A 28 16.65 4.01 -12.65
C GLY A 28 17.59 4.44 -11.50
N LEU A 29 17.32 5.60 -10.87
CA LEU A 29 18.14 6.14 -9.79
C LEU A 29 17.65 5.71 -8.41
N THR A 30 16.99 4.58 -8.31
CA THR A 30 16.58 3.98 -7.04
C THR A 30 17.67 3.04 -6.50
N VAL A 31 17.67 2.81 -5.20
CA VAL A 31 18.61 1.85 -4.58
C VAL A 31 18.45 0.46 -5.19
N GLU A 32 17.23 0.07 -5.53
CA GLU A 32 16.92 -1.23 -6.12
C GLU A 32 17.56 -1.41 -7.51
N GLU A 33 17.46 -0.39 -8.36
CA GLU A 33 18.02 -0.44 -9.71
C GLU A 33 19.55 -0.30 -9.71
N LEU A 34 20.08 0.65 -8.93
CA LEU A 34 21.52 0.91 -8.86
C LEU A 34 22.31 -0.30 -8.31
N PHE A 35 21.73 -1.06 -7.40
CA PHE A 35 22.35 -2.21 -6.77
C PHE A 35 21.72 -3.55 -7.14
N SER A 36 20.96 -3.60 -8.24
CA SER A 36 20.24 -4.79 -8.71
C SER A 36 21.12 -6.05 -8.82
N CYS A 37 22.37 -5.90 -9.27
CA CYS A 37 23.32 -7.01 -9.37
C CYS A 37 23.71 -7.63 -8.00
N TRP A 38 23.60 -6.86 -6.92
CA TRP A 38 23.95 -7.31 -5.55
C TRP A 38 22.73 -7.82 -4.79
N LEU A 39 21.56 -7.33 -5.12
CA LEU A 39 20.31 -7.72 -4.48
C LEU A 39 19.88 -9.13 -4.89
N GLY A 40 20.08 -9.48 -6.15
CA GLY A 40 19.59 -10.73 -6.72
C GLY A 40 18.12 -10.67 -7.12
N SER A 41 17.49 -11.81 -7.32
CA SER A 41 16.08 -11.91 -7.71
C SER A 41 15.17 -11.97 -6.49
N GLU A 42 14.25 -11.02 -6.40
CA GLU A 42 13.20 -11.01 -5.37
C GLU A 42 12.29 -12.24 -5.50
N PHE A 43 12.01 -12.65 -6.73
CA PHE A 43 11.15 -13.80 -7.02
C PHE A 43 11.74 -15.11 -6.53
N GLU A 44 13.06 -15.28 -6.61
CA GLU A 44 13.73 -16.49 -6.16
C GLU A 44 13.88 -16.56 -4.65
N ASN A 45 14.31 -15.46 -4.02
CA ASN A 45 14.64 -15.41 -2.59
C ASN A 45 14.11 -14.12 -1.96
N PHE A 46 12.80 -14.04 -1.75
CA PHE A 46 12.12 -12.86 -1.22
C PHE A 46 12.74 -12.34 0.08
N VAL A 47 12.94 -13.22 1.06
CA VAL A 47 13.46 -12.81 2.38
C VAL A 47 14.90 -12.29 2.28
N LEU A 48 15.79 -13.04 1.60
CA LEU A 48 17.19 -12.63 1.46
C LEU A 48 17.35 -11.37 0.63
N TYR A 49 16.52 -11.20 -0.40
CA TYR A 49 16.46 -9.98 -1.19
C TYR A 49 16.18 -8.76 -0.30
N HIS A 50 15.17 -8.83 0.58
CA HIS A 50 14.81 -7.71 1.46
C HIS A 50 15.82 -7.47 2.58
N ILE A 51 16.52 -8.50 3.06
CA ILE A 51 17.66 -8.36 3.98
C ILE A 51 18.79 -7.56 3.31
N ARG A 52 19.17 -7.93 2.08
CA ARG A 52 20.20 -7.23 1.31
C ARG A 52 19.77 -5.81 0.96
N ARG A 53 18.52 -5.65 0.49
CA ARG A 53 17.95 -4.33 0.14
C ARG A 53 18.01 -3.37 1.33
N SER A 54 17.52 -3.78 2.50
CA SER A 54 17.54 -2.92 3.70
C SER A 54 18.96 -2.58 4.14
N SER A 55 19.90 -3.54 4.08
CA SER A 55 21.30 -3.31 4.41
C SER A 55 21.97 -2.32 3.45
N ILE A 56 21.76 -2.48 2.14
CA ILE A 56 22.30 -1.56 1.13
C ILE A 56 21.65 -0.18 1.27
N THR A 57 20.35 -0.11 1.53
CA THR A 57 19.63 1.16 1.73
C THR A 57 20.20 1.94 2.93
N ILE A 58 20.40 1.28 4.07
CA ILE A 58 20.98 1.92 5.26
C ILE A 58 22.38 2.44 4.93
N LEU A 59 23.23 1.64 4.27
CA LEU A 59 24.58 2.03 3.88
C LEU A 59 24.56 3.21 2.91
N SER A 60 23.76 3.15 1.86
CA SER A 60 23.65 4.21 0.84
C SER A 60 23.19 5.53 1.46
N HIS A 61 22.20 5.50 2.35
CA HIS A 61 21.72 6.71 3.02
C HIS A 61 22.75 7.25 4.02
N SER A 62 23.53 6.38 4.67
CA SER A 62 24.63 6.81 5.56
C SER A 62 25.78 7.50 4.83
N LEU A 63 25.94 7.23 3.54
CA LEU A 63 26.96 7.84 2.68
C LEU A 63 26.56 9.26 2.19
N LEU A 64 25.30 9.66 2.29
CA LEU A 64 24.85 10.97 1.80
C LEU A 64 25.60 12.16 2.45
N PRO A 65 25.79 12.23 3.78
CA PRO A 65 26.56 13.32 4.38
C PRO A 65 28.02 13.35 3.91
N LEU A 66 28.63 12.17 3.75
CA LEU A 66 30.00 12.06 3.24
C LEU A 66 30.07 12.50 1.77
N GLY A 67 29.08 12.11 0.96
CA GLY A 67 28.97 12.53 -0.44
C GLY A 67 28.86 14.06 -0.59
N TYR A 68 28.17 14.72 0.34
CA TYR A 68 28.12 16.18 0.40
C TYR A 68 29.52 16.78 0.61
N LEU A 69 30.30 16.26 1.56
CA LEU A 69 31.66 16.71 1.81
C LEU A 69 32.59 16.51 0.60
N VAL A 70 32.49 15.33 -0.02
CA VAL A 70 33.26 15.03 -1.24
C VAL A 70 32.85 15.98 -2.37
N GLY A 71 31.58 16.26 -2.53
CA GLY A 71 31.07 17.21 -3.51
C GLY A 71 31.62 18.64 -3.24
N LEU A 72 31.63 19.09 -1.98
CA LEU A 72 32.26 20.38 -1.62
C LEU A 72 33.73 20.42 -2.01
N CYS A 73 34.47 19.35 -1.74
CA CYS A 73 35.91 19.29 -2.11
C CYS A 73 36.14 19.33 -3.63
N LEU A 74 35.20 18.78 -4.43
CA LEU A 74 35.36 18.76 -5.89
C LEU A 74 34.93 20.07 -6.57
N PHE A 75 33.88 20.70 -6.05
CA PHE A 75 33.28 21.88 -6.68
C PHE A 75 33.75 23.22 -6.10
N ILE A 76 34.27 23.21 -4.85
CA ILE A 76 34.75 24.41 -4.16
C ILE A 76 36.25 24.23 -3.93
N THR A 77 37.03 24.64 -4.90
CA THR A 77 38.51 24.50 -4.88
C THR A 77 39.22 25.54 -4.03
N GLU A 78 38.50 26.57 -3.56
CA GLU A 78 39.08 27.65 -2.75
C GLU A 78 38.97 27.29 -1.27
N ASP A 79 40.10 27.21 -0.58
CA ASP A 79 40.26 27.09 0.88
C ASP A 79 39.62 25.83 1.55
N LEU A 80 40.01 24.65 1.06
CA LEU A 80 39.65 23.38 1.75
C LEU A 80 40.05 23.39 3.23
N HIS A 81 41.18 24.04 3.57
CA HIS A 81 41.64 24.13 4.94
C HIS A 81 40.66 24.91 5.83
N MET A 82 40.13 26.03 5.34
CA MET A 82 39.09 26.80 6.01
C MET A 82 37.82 25.99 6.21
N LEU A 83 37.42 25.21 5.20
CA LEU A 83 36.21 24.39 5.25
C LEU A 83 36.31 23.29 6.31
N PHE A 84 37.47 22.65 6.49
CA PHE A 84 37.60 21.52 7.41
C PHE A 84 38.07 21.89 8.81
N PHE A 85 38.84 22.98 8.98
CA PHE A 85 39.50 23.28 10.24
C PHE A 85 39.06 24.59 10.89
N GLU A 86 38.54 25.55 10.15
CA GLU A 86 38.09 26.83 10.67
C GLU A 86 36.55 26.94 10.78
N GLY A 87 35.83 25.84 10.48
CA GLY A 87 34.42 25.76 10.69
C GLY A 87 34.05 25.83 12.17
N GLY A 88 32.90 26.41 12.49
CA GLY A 88 32.40 26.45 13.85
C GLY A 88 32.16 25.05 14.44
N TYR A 89 31.96 24.95 15.75
CA TYR A 89 31.78 23.69 16.50
C TYR A 89 30.76 22.73 15.86
N LEU A 90 29.61 23.23 15.41
CA LEU A 90 28.59 22.44 14.74
C LEU A 90 29.06 21.84 13.41
N TRP A 91 29.89 22.60 12.66
CA TRP A 91 30.45 22.12 11.42
C TRP A 91 31.44 20.98 11.64
N ASN A 92 32.29 21.09 12.64
CA ASN A 92 33.26 20.05 12.98
C ASN A 92 32.53 18.73 13.40
N ILE A 93 31.44 18.85 14.17
CA ILE A 93 30.61 17.70 14.51
C ILE A 93 30.03 17.07 13.24
N PHE A 94 29.52 17.88 12.30
CA PHE A 94 28.99 17.39 11.04
C PHE A 94 30.03 16.62 10.22
N VAL A 95 31.24 17.17 10.09
CA VAL A 95 32.34 16.52 9.36
C VAL A 95 32.72 15.19 9.98
N ILE A 96 32.89 15.14 11.31
CA ILE A 96 33.18 13.89 12.03
C ILE A 96 32.04 12.87 11.87
N ALA A 97 30.81 13.30 12.05
CA ALA A 97 29.64 12.44 11.91
C ALA A 97 29.49 11.88 10.49
N SER A 98 29.78 12.71 9.47
CA SER A 98 29.73 12.30 8.06
C SER A 98 30.69 11.17 7.71
N VAL A 99 31.82 11.07 8.41
CA VAL A 99 32.79 9.98 8.23
C VAL A 99 32.46 8.80 9.12
N LEU A 100 32.09 9.03 10.37
CA LEU A 100 31.82 7.95 11.33
C LEU A 100 30.54 7.18 11.01
N LEU A 101 29.52 7.82 10.49
CA LEU A 101 28.21 7.20 10.20
C LEU A 101 28.33 6.03 9.19
N PRO A 102 28.94 6.19 8.00
CA PRO A 102 29.09 5.09 7.05
C PRO A 102 30.03 3.98 7.59
N ILE A 103 31.04 4.32 8.37
CA ILE A 103 31.92 3.31 9.00
C ILE A 103 31.13 2.49 10.00
N ALA A 104 30.35 3.12 10.87
CA ALA A 104 29.52 2.43 11.86
C ALA A 104 28.48 1.52 11.18
N THR A 105 27.80 2.03 10.14
CA THR A 105 26.83 1.22 9.38
C THR A 105 27.49 0.05 8.67
N ALA A 106 28.65 0.23 8.06
CA ALA A 106 29.42 -0.83 7.43
C ALA A 106 29.84 -1.90 8.44
N CYS A 107 30.28 -1.50 9.64
CA CYS A 107 30.62 -2.42 10.74
C CYS A 107 29.38 -3.23 11.18
N VAL A 108 28.22 -2.59 11.32
CA VAL A 108 26.96 -3.29 11.68
C VAL A 108 26.57 -4.30 10.61
N ILE A 109 26.59 -3.92 9.33
CA ILE A 109 26.26 -4.81 8.21
C ILE A 109 27.25 -5.98 8.15
N TRP A 110 28.54 -5.72 8.36
CA TRP A 110 29.56 -6.75 8.40
C TRP A 110 29.33 -7.75 9.52
N THR A 111 28.92 -7.31 10.72
CA THR A 111 28.56 -8.21 11.83
C THR A 111 27.32 -9.06 11.48
N TRP A 112 26.31 -8.48 10.81
CA TRP A 112 25.15 -9.23 10.34
C TRP A 112 25.54 -10.29 9.31
N TRP A 113 26.35 -9.92 8.34
CA TRP A 113 26.83 -10.84 7.30
C TRP A 113 27.66 -11.98 7.88
N LYS A 114 28.58 -11.68 8.82
CA LYS A 114 29.43 -12.70 9.49
C LYS A 114 28.61 -13.73 10.27
N ASP A 115 27.49 -13.29 10.88
CA ASP A 115 26.60 -14.16 11.65
C ASP A 115 25.50 -14.79 10.78
N ASN A 116 25.67 -14.89 9.47
CA ASN A 116 24.63 -15.37 8.54
C ASN A 116 23.28 -14.67 8.72
N TRP A 117 23.29 -13.36 8.88
CA TRP A 117 22.11 -12.49 9.03
C TRP A 117 21.25 -12.71 10.28
N LYS A 118 21.64 -13.59 11.19
CA LYS A 118 20.85 -13.92 12.41
C LYS A 118 20.49 -12.70 13.26
N ARG A 119 21.35 -11.68 13.26
CA ARG A 119 21.12 -10.42 14.01
C ARG A 119 20.38 -9.35 13.20
N HIS A 120 20.10 -9.60 11.94
CA HIS A 120 19.37 -8.66 11.12
C HIS A 120 17.92 -8.53 11.63
N PRO A 121 17.30 -7.30 11.67
CA PRO A 121 15.95 -7.11 12.19
C PRO A 121 14.89 -8.01 11.55
N ILE A 122 14.94 -8.21 10.23
CA ILE A 122 14.03 -9.12 9.51
C ILE A 122 14.16 -10.55 10.05
N CYS A 123 15.38 -11.05 10.22
CA CYS A 123 15.61 -12.41 10.74
C CYS A 123 15.16 -12.55 12.19
N GLN A 124 15.34 -11.51 13.01
CA GLN A 124 14.85 -11.50 14.38
C GLN A 124 13.32 -11.58 14.42
N THR A 125 12.63 -10.86 13.55
CA THR A 125 11.16 -10.94 13.45
C THR A 125 10.74 -12.35 12.99
N LEU A 126 11.37 -12.91 11.97
CA LEU A 126 11.07 -14.29 11.49
C LEU A 126 11.33 -15.35 12.56
N ARG A 127 12.32 -15.14 13.40
CA ARG A 127 12.64 -16.05 14.50
C ARG A 127 11.49 -16.18 15.52
N LEU A 128 10.65 -15.16 15.67
CA LEU A 128 9.46 -15.19 16.53
C LEU A 128 8.40 -16.18 16.02
N PHE A 129 8.45 -16.52 14.74
CA PHE A 129 7.57 -17.51 14.11
C PHE A 129 8.17 -18.91 14.06
N ALA A 130 9.46 -19.04 14.32
CA ALA A 130 10.12 -20.34 14.39
C ALA A 130 9.64 -21.13 15.62
N THR A 131 9.49 -22.45 15.46
CA THR A 131 9.20 -23.39 16.54
C THR A 131 10.51 -23.77 17.24
N GLU A 132 10.45 -24.35 18.44
CA GLU A 132 11.64 -24.72 19.23
C GLU A 132 12.68 -25.55 18.45
N ASN A 133 12.24 -26.31 17.44
CA ASN A 133 13.09 -27.17 16.61
C ASN A 133 13.38 -26.62 15.22
N THR A 134 12.87 -25.44 14.85
CA THR A 134 13.05 -24.85 13.51
C THR A 134 13.86 -23.57 13.61
N ALA A 135 14.77 -23.37 12.64
CA ALA A 135 15.52 -22.14 12.51
C ALA A 135 14.73 -21.11 11.67
N TRP A 136 15.11 -19.82 11.76
CA TRP A 136 14.48 -18.76 10.96
C TRP A 136 14.60 -19.02 9.45
N GLU A 137 15.62 -19.76 9.01
CA GLU A 137 15.85 -20.15 7.62
C GLU A 137 14.73 -21.06 7.09
N SER A 138 14.14 -21.92 7.94
CA SER A 138 12.99 -22.75 7.56
C SER A 138 11.77 -21.86 7.29
N VAL A 139 11.47 -20.92 8.18
CA VAL A 139 10.38 -19.95 8.00
C VAL A 139 10.61 -19.12 6.74
N ALA A 140 11.85 -18.69 6.49
CA ALA A 140 12.20 -17.94 5.28
C ALA A 140 12.02 -18.78 4.01
N SER A 141 12.33 -20.09 4.06
CA SER A 141 12.11 -21.00 2.95
C SER A 141 10.62 -21.15 2.62
N ASP A 142 9.77 -21.30 3.63
CA ASP A 142 8.33 -21.41 3.45
C ASP A 142 7.75 -20.11 2.84
N ILE A 143 8.17 -18.96 3.33
CA ILE A 143 7.80 -17.64 2.77
C ILE A 143 8.24 -17.53 1.31
N ASN A 144 9.48 -17.93 0.97
CA ASN A 144 9.98 -17.90 -0.39
C ASN A 144 9.16 -18.80 -1.33
N LEU A 145 8.74 -19.97 -0.86
CA LEU A 145 7.89 -20.90 -1.62
C LEU A 145 6.52 -20.29 -1.90
N GLU A 146 5.89 -19.68 -0.89
CA GLU A 146 4.61 -19.02 -1.06
C GLU A 146 4.71 -17.80 -1.98
N PHE A 147 5.76 -16.99 -1.84
CA PHE A 147 5.96 -15.81 -2.68
C PHE A 147 6.15 -16.15 -4.16
N ARG A 148 6.69 -17.32 -4.49
CA ARG A 148 6.82 -17.79 -5.88
C ARG A 148 5.50 -18.14 -6.55
N ARG A 149 4.42 -18.36 -5.79
CA ARG A 149 3.10 -18.63 -6.36
C ARG A 149 2.60 -17.40 -7.12
N LEU A 150 1.83 -17.65 -8.18
CA LEU A 150 1.25 -16.58 -9.00
C LEU A 150 0.13 -15.84 -8.25
N ASP A 151 -0.63 -16.59 -7.47
CA ASP A 151 -1.74 -16.07 -6.69
C ASP A 151 -1.23 -15.42 -5.39
N LYS A 152 -0.83 -14.17 -5.49
CA LYS A 152 -0.44 -13.34 -4.36
C LYS A 152 -0.92 -11.91 -4.57
N PHE A 153 -1.27 -11.24 -3.48
CA PHE A 153 -1.50 -9.81 -3.48
C PHE A 153 -0.17 -9.08 -3.34
N CYS A 154 0.10 -8.12 -4.20
CA CYS A 154 1.32 -7.32 -4.14
C CYS A 154 1.02 -5.92 -4.65
N VAL A 155 0.98 -4.94 -3.75
CA VAL A 155 0.69 -3.53 -4.08
C VAL A 155 1.78 -2.63 -3.54
N GLN A 156 2.27 -1.73 -4.40
CA GLN A 156 3.22 -0.71 -4.02
C GLN A 156 2.46 0.51 -3.47
N THR A 157 2.56 0.72 -2.17
CA THR A 157 1.85 1.82 -1.48
C THR A 157 2.60 3.15 -1.54
N SER A 158 3.90 3.10 -1.77
CA SER A 158 4.75 4.27 -2.03
C SER A 158 5.97 3.84 -2.85
N PRO A 159 6.78 4.78 -3.38
CA PRO A 159 7.98 4.42 -4.14
C PRO A 159 8.96 3.50 -3.41
N VAL A 160 8.90 3.46 -2.08
CA VAL A 160 9.83 2.71 -1.22
C VAL A 160 9.18 1.65 -0.35
N THR A 161 7.82 1.60 -0.32
CA THR A 161 7.07 0.66 0.52
C THR A 161 6.08 -0.14 -0.29
N LYS A 162 5.93 -1.41 0.04
CA LYS A 162 4.93 -2.29 -0.57
C LYS A 162 4.29 -3.21 0.45
N VAL A 163 3.07 -3.62 0.16
CA VAL A 163 2.32 -4.62 0.91
C VAL A 163 2.23 -5.88 0.08
N VAL A 164 2.54 -6.99 0.70
CA VAL A 164 2.44 -8.32 0.08
C VAL A 164 1.60 -9.21 0.98
N ALA A 165 0.59 -9.88 0.42
CA ALA A 165 -0.11 -10.95 1.10
C ALA A 165 -0.03 -12.23 0.27
N THR A 166 0.40 -13.31 0.92
CA THR A 166 0.42 -14.66 0.39
C THR A 166 -0.68 -15.49 1.06
N ASP A 167 -0.75 -16.78 0.84
CA ASP A 167 -1.79 -17.63 1.43
C ASP A 167 -1.76 -17.61 2.97
N ASN A 168 -0.57 -17.57 3.57
CA ASN A 168 -0.41 -17.62 5.02
C ASN A 168 0.21 -16.37 5.64
N TRP A 169 0.77 -15.46 4.86
CA TRP A 169 1.52 -14.34 5.39
C TRP A 169 1.03 -12.99 4.88
N VAL A 170 1.21 -11.97 5.72
CA VAL A 170 1.04 -10.55 5.37
C VAL A 170 2.35 -9.84 5.70
N PHE A 171 2.90 -9.12 4.71
CA PHE A 171 4.15 -8.39 4.83
C PHE A 171 3.92 -6.90 4.57
N TRP A 172 4.55 -6.07 5.36
CA TRP A 172 4.75 -4.67 5.07
C TRP A 172 6.23 -4.41 4.88
N VAL A 173 6.63 -4.25 3.62
CA VAL A 173 8.02 -4.02 3.23
C VAL A 173 8.31 -2.54 3.30
N ARG A 174 9.34 -2.17 4.06
CA ARG A 174 9.82 -0.80 4.26
C ARG A 174 11.27 -0.67 3.77
N PRO A 175 11.79 0.57 3.57
CA PRO A 175 13.17 0.76 3.12
C PRO A 175 14.22 0.09 4.00
N TYR A 176 14.02 0.12 5.32
CA TYR A 176 14.99 -0.36 6.31
C TYR A 176 14.62 -1.67 6.99
N GLY A 177 13.53 -2.31 6.59
CA GLY A 177 13.07 -3.53 7.21
C GLY A 177 11.77 -4.06 6.63
N MET A 178 11.29 -5.13 7.21
CA MET A 178 10.05 -5.78 6.82
C MET A 178 9.33 -6.25 8.07
N ASP A 179 8.07 -5.83 8.22
CA ASP A 179 7.18 -6.38 9.23
C ASP A 179 6.38 -7.53 8.62
N CYS A 180 6.16 -8.58 9.38
CA CYS A 180 5.44 -9.75 8.93
C CYS A 180 4.47 -10.25 9.99
N ALA A 181 3.36 -10.83 9.53
CA ALA A 181 2.36 -11.46 10.37
C ALA A 181 1.83 -12.71 9.69
N HIS A 182 1.60 -13.77 10.45
CA HIS A 182 0.98 -14.98 9.94
C HIS A 182 -0.54 -14.85 10.01
N GLN A 183 -1.25 -15.12 8.91
CA GLN A 183 -2.70 -14.90 8.81
C GLN A 183 -3.50 -15.66 9.87
N SER A 184 -3.08 -16.88 10.26
CA SER A 184 -3.79 -17.67 11.28
C SER A 184 -3.83 -17.02 12.65
N ASP A 185 -2.80 -16.24 12.99
CA ASP A 185 -2.57 -15.64 14.30
C ASP A 185 -2.80 -14.14 14.31
N THR A 186 -3.45 -13.59 13.28
CA THR A 186 -3.54 -12.14 13.09
C THR A 186 -4.98 -11.68 12.93
N ALA A 187 -5.33 -10.59 13.59
CA ALA A 187 -6.54 -9.84 13.34
C ALA A 187 -6.22 -8.61 12.48
N LEU A 188 -6.99 -8.41 11.41
CA LEU A 188 -6.91 -7.22 10.58
C LEU A 188 -8.10 -6.33 10.87
N ILE A 189 -7.84 -5.07 11.20
CA ILE A 189 -8.86 -4.11 11.62
C ILE A 189 -8.70 -2.83 10.80
N VAL A 190 -9.72 -2.43 10.07
CA VAL A 190 -9.76 -1.11 9.42
C VAL A 190 -10.07 -0.08 10.50
N CYS A 191 -9.05 0.71 10.86
CA CYS A 191 -9.11 1.67 11.96
C CYS A 191 -9.54 3.07 11.51
N ARG A 192 -9.17 3.44 10.28
CA ARG A 192 -9.38 4.79 9.78
C ARG A 192 -9.51 4.80 8.26
N SER A 193 -10.32 5.72 7.77
CA SER A 193 -10.39 6.05 6.35
C SER A 193 -10.10 7.54 6.14
N ASP A 194 -9.25 7.84 5.19
CA ASP A 194 -8.93 9.21 4.78
C ASP A 194 -9.34 9.39 3.32
N THR A 195 -10.20 10.37 3.04
CA THR A 195 -10.66 10.68 1.69
C THR A 195 -9.91 11.89 1.16
N HIS A 196 -9.30 11.75 0.01
CA HIS A 196 -8.65 12.84 -0.70
C HIS A 196 -9.45 13.15 -1.97
N HIS A 197 -10.09 14.31 -1.99
CA HIS A 197 -10.79 14.81 -3.18
C HIS A 197 -9.77 15.30 -4.20
N ILE A 198 -9.96 14.92 -5.47
CA ILE A 198 -9.07 15.33 -6.57
C ILE A 198 -9.31 16.83 -6.90
N ALA A 199 -10.53 17.29 -6.75
CA ALA A 199 -10.91 18.70 -6.89
C ALA A 199 -11.96 19.09 -5.84
N PRO A 200 -12.01 20.36 -5.37
CA PRO A 200 -12.94 20.80 -4.34
C PRO A 200 -14.42 20.58 -4.69
N GLU A 201 -14.74 20.56 -5.98
CA GLU A 201 -16.12 20.42 -6.50
C GLU A 201 -16.42 19.01 -7.01
N SER A 202 -15.44 18.09 -7.02
CA SER A 202 -15.62 16.73 -7.48
C SER A 202 -16.04 15.82 -6.33
N PRO A 203 -17.16 15.10 -6.42
CA PRO A 203 -17.51 14.05 -5.46
C PRO A 203 -16.60 12.84 -5.57
N ILE A 204 -15.76 12.78 -6.62
CA ILE A 204 -14.84 11.67 -6.87
C ILE A 204 -13.56 11.94 -6.10
N GLY A 205 -13.36 11.18 -5.04
CA GLY A 205 -12.14 11.19 -4.22
C GLY A 205 -11.52 9.81 -4.15
N THR A 206 -10.22 9.76 -3.97
CA THR A 206 -9.52 8.53 -3.63
C THR A 206 -9.57 8.32 -2.12
N GLN A 207 -10.07 7.18 -1.69
CA GLN A 207 -10.12 6.81 -0.28
C GLN A 207 -8.94 5.91 0.06
N PHE A 208 -8.20 6.29 1.09
CA PHE A 208 -7.16 5.47 1.69
C PHE A 208 -7.64 4.89 3.02
N LEU A 209 -7.39 3.61 3.20
CA LEU A 209 -7.76 2.85 4.39
C LEU A 209 -6.51 2.50 5.19
N ASN A 210 -6.55 2.79 6.49
CA ASN A 210 -5.51 2.38 7.42
C ASN A 210 -5.96 1.08 8.11
N ILE A 211 -5.26 0.00 7.82
CA ILE A 211 -5.54 -1.34 8.33
C ILE A 211 -4.49 -1.69 9.36
N GLU A 212 -4.89 -1.83 10.59
CA GLU A 212 -4.02 -2.32 11.66
C GLU A 212 -3.95 -3.86 11.57
N VAL A 213 -2.74 -4.35 11.39
CA VAL A 213 -2.40 -5.78 11.44
C VAL A 213 -1.95 -6.07 12.87
N ARG A 214 -2.78 -6.77 13.63
CA ARG A 214 -2.56 -7.06 15.04
C ARG A 214 -2.33 -8.55 15.26
N PRO A 215 -1.05 -8.99 15.36
CA PRO A 215 -0.74 -10.38 15.68
C PRO A 215 -1.17 -10.71 17.11
N THR A 216 -1.72 -11.91 17.31
CA THR A 216 -2.08 -12.43 18.64
C THR A 216 -0.87 -13.01 19.35
N ARG A 217 0.17 -13.36 18.58
CA ARG A 217 1.41 -13.95 19.10
C ARG A 217 2.20 -12.94 19.93
N GLN A 218 2.66 -13.36 21.09
CA GLN A 218 3.48 -12.54 21.97
C GLN A 218 4.78 -12.10 21.27
N PHE A 219 5.20 -10.85 21.54
CA PHE A 219 6.43 -10.24 21.03
C PHE A 219 6.45 -9.89 19.53
N VAL A 220 5.41 -10.20 18.78
CA VAL A 220 5.30 -9.71 17.39
C VAL A 220 4.61 -8.34 17.42
N PRO A 221 5.29 -7.28 16.95
CA PRO A 221 4.71 -5.94 16.97
C PRO A 221 3.54 -5.83 15.98
N SER A 222 2.52 -5.07 16.35
CA SER A 222 1.48 -4.65 15.42
C SER A 222 2.02 -3.59 14.47
N PHE A 223 1.51 -3.57 13.24
CA PHE A 223 1.86 -2.57 12.24
C PHE A 223 0.62 -2.12 11.46
N THR A 224 0.70 -0.95 10.85
CA THR A 224 -0.41 -0.38 10.08
C THR A 224 -0.06 -0.33 8.61
N ILE A 225 -0.94 -0.87 7.78
CA ILE A 225 -0.88 -0.85 6.33
C ILE A 225 -1.82 0.25 5.85
N ARG A 226 -1.37 1.08 4.90
CA ARG A 226 -2.22 2.06 4.23
C ARG A 226 -2.42 1.63 2.79
N LEU A 227 -3.67 1.40 2.41
CA LEU A 227 -4.07 0.96 1.07
C LEU A 227 -5.14 1.87 0.49
N GLU A 228 -5.19 1.95 -0.83
CA GLU A 228 -6.33 2.51 -1.53
C GLU A 228 -7.54 1.58 -1.43
N SER A 229 -8.75 2.14 -1.48
CA SER A 229 -9.99 1.36 -1.34
C SER A 229 -10.19 0.33 -2.46
N THR A 230 -9.62 0.56 -3.63
CA THR A 230 -9.59 -0.41 -4.74
C THR A 230 -8.74 -1.63 -4.41
N ASP A 231 -7.53 -1.40 -3.90
CA ASP A 231 -6.58 -2.46 -3.52
C ASP A 231 -7.05 -3.22 -2.27
N PHE A 232 -7.86 -2.57 -1.43
CA PHE A 232 -8.43 -3.22 -0.24
C PHE A 232 -9.30 -4.42 -0.58
N ARG A 233 -10.07 -4.35 -1.68
CA ARG A 233 -10.92 -5.46 -2.12
C ARG A 233 -10.06 -6.66 -2.51
N ASP A 234 -9.00 -6.44 -3.28
CA ASP A 234 -8.09 -7.50 -3.72
C ASP A 234 -7.36 -8.12 -2.52
N LEU A 235 -7.00 -7.29 -1.52
CA LEU A 235 -6.45 -7.79 -0.26
C LEU A 235 -7.48 -8.64 0.50
N GLN A 236 -8.74 -8.20 0.57
CA GLN A 236 -9.81 -8.93 1.27
C GLN A 236 -10.08 -10.29 0.64
N ASP A 237 -10.03 -10.38 -0.69
CA ASP A 237 -10.21 -11.65 -1.41
C ASP A 237 -9.04 -12.62 -1.17
N LYS A 238 -7.83 -12.08 -0.90
CA LYS A 238 -6.64 -12.90 -0.63
C LYS A 238 -6.52 -13.35 0.83
N ILE A 239 -7.07 -12.61 1.76
CA ILE A 239 -6.95 -12.94 3.18
C ILE A 239 -8.01 -13.97 3.58
N SER A 240 -7.54 -15.05 4.22
CA SER A 240 -8.40 -16.15 4.65
C SER A 240 -9.36 -15.81 5.80
N ARG A 241 -9.08 -14.73 6.54
CA ARG A 241 -9.91 -14.27 7.66
C ARG A 241 -10.64 -12.98 7.33
N PRO A 242 -11.86 -12.76 7.84
CA PRO A 242 -12.60 -11.52 7.61
C PRO A 242 -11.85 -10.33 8.24
N ILE A 243 -11.74 -9.25 7.47
CA ILE A 243 -11.21 -7.98 7.96
C ILE A 243 -12.32 -7.26 8.71
N THR A 244 -12.09 -6.91 9.96
CA THR A 244 -13.05 -6.19 10.80
C THR A 244 -13.01 -4.71 10.48
N VAL A 245 -14.15 -4.10 10.19
CA VAL A 245 -14.26 -2.66 9.97
C VAL A 245 -14.87 -2.04 11.23
N LEU A 246 -14.21 -1.01 11.79
CA LEU A 246 -14.76 -0.28 12.94
C LEU A 246 -16.03 0.49 12.52
N GLN A 247 -16.99 0.60 13.43
CA GLN A 247 -18.30 1.20 13.17
C GLN A 247 -18.25 2.67 12.71
N ASN A 248 -17.18 3.37 13.01
CA ASN A 248 -16.96 4.76 12.63
C ASN A 248 -16.25 4.93 11.28
N VAL A 249 -15.94 3.84 10.58
CA VAL A 249 -15.25 3.87 9.29
C VAL A 249 -16.25 3.59 8.18
N THR A 250 -16.48 4.58 7.34
CA THR A 250 -17.27 4.42 6.11
C THR A 250 -16.35 3.99 4.97
N LEU A 251 -16.60 2.83 4.41
CA LEU A 251 -15.91 2.39 3.20
C LEU A 251 -16.64 2.95 2.00
N PHE A 252 -15.93 3.69 1.16
CA PHE A 252 -16.47 4.03 -0.15
C PHE A 252 -16.52 2.76 -1.00
N ARG A 253 -17.70 2.49 -1.43
CA ARG A 253 -17.96 1.46 -2.42
C ARG A 253 -17.47 1.95 -3.78
N SER A 254 -17.33 1.04 -4.73
CA SER A 254 -16.99 1.40 -6.12
C SER A 254 -17.95 2.48 -6.64
N LEU A 255 -17.58 3.21 -7.69
CA LEU A 255 -18.47 4.19 -8.32
C LEU A 255 -19.82 3.58 -8.67
N SER A 256 -19.84 2.33 -9.14
CA SER A 256 -21.08 1.58 -9.40
C SER A 256 -21.91 1.35 -8.14
N ASP A 257 -21.29 1.07 -7.00
CA ASP A 257 -22.00 0.89 -5.74
C ASP A 257 -22.53 2.25 -5.19
N GLN A 258 -21.81 3.35 -5.41
CA GLN A 258 -22.30 4.71 -5.08
C GLN A 258 -23.51 5.08 -5.94
N PHE A 259 -23.43 4.80 -7.24
CA PHE A 259 -24.57 4.97 -8.14
C PHE A 259 -25.77 4.13 -7.72
N LEU A 260 -25.54 2.89 -7.35
CA LEU A 260 -26.60 2.00 -6.88
C LEU A 260 -27.24 2.52 -5.60
N GLU A 261 -26.47 3.04 -4.66
CA GLU A 261 -27.00 3.61 -3.42
C GLU A 261 -27.82 4.89 -3.70
N THR A 262 -27.31 5.80 -4.50
CA THR A 262 -28.06 6.98 -4.94
C THR A 262 -29.32 6.59 -5.72
N PHE A 263 -29.22 5.59 -6.59
CA PHE A 263 -30.37 5.06 -7.33
C PHE A 263 -31.41 4.48 -6.40
N ARG A 264 -31.03 3.70 -5.38
CA ARG A 264 -31.93 3.18 -4.35
C ARG A 264 -32.66 4.29 -3.59
N GLU A 265 -31.93 5.35 -3.19
CA GLU A 265 -32.50 6.51 -2.51
C GLU A 265 -33.51 7.24 -3.39
N LEU A 266 -33.21 7.44 -4.67
CA LEU A 266 -34.12 8.06 -5.63
C LEU A 266 -35.36 7.18 -5.87
N VAL A 267 -35.19 5.87 -6.03
CA VAL A 267 -36.32 4.94 -6.21
C VAL A 267 -37.18 4.88 -4.96
N ALA A 268 -36.58 4.96 -3.75
CA ALA A 268 -37.35 4.98 -2.50
C ALA A 268 -38.22 6.24 -2.31
N GLN A 269 -37.91 7.32 -3.01
CA GLN A 269 -38.72 8.56 -3.02
C GLN A 269 -39.95 8.46 -3.93
N ASN A 270 -39.96 7.47 -4.83
CA ASN A 270 -41.09 7.28 -5.76
C ASN A 270 -42.30 6.62 -5.05
N PRO A 271 -43.52 6.80 -5.58
CA PRO A 271 -44.71 6.16 -5.02
C PRO A 271 -44.58 4.65 -4.92
N HIS A 272 -44.93 4.10 -3.76
CA HIS A 272 -44.97 2.67 -3.55
C HIS A 272 -46.24 2.05 -4.14
N TYR A 273 -46.08 1.00 -4.95
CA TYR A 273 -47.17 0.24 -5.52
C TYR A 273 -47.58 -0.91 -4.57
N ARG A 274 -48.85 -1.02 -4.23
CA ARG A 274 -49.36 -2.14 -3.49
C ARG A 274 -49.79 -3.23 -4.49
N ILE A 275 -49.27 -4.41 -4.31
CA ILE A 275 -49.63 -5.60 -5.09
C ILE A 275 -50.65 -6.38 -4.30
N ASP A 276 -51.68 -6.92 -4.98
CA ASP A 276 -52.67 -7.79 -4.35
C ASP A 276 -52.01 -9.05 -3.84
N GLU A 277 -52.38 -9.52 -2.63
CA GLU A 277 -51.76 -10.66 -1.94
C GLU A 277 -51.85 -11.99 -2.75
N GLN A 278 -52.68 -12.03 -3.80
CA GLN A 278 -52.83 -13.20 -4.68
C GLN A 278 -51.82 -13.21 -5.85
N GLN A 279 -51.05 -12.18 -6.03
CA GLN A 279 -50.13 -12.05 -7.17
C GLN A 279 -48.71 -12.38 -6.73
N GLU A 280 -48.22 -13.58 -7.01
CA GLU A 280 -46.83 -13.96 -6.79
C GLU A 280 -45.91 -13.15 -7.71
N LEU A 281 -44.88 -12.56 -7.11
CA LEU A 281 -43.84 -11.83 -7.83
C LEU A 281 -42.87 -12.81 -8.47
N GLU A 282 -42.63 -12.66 -9.75
CA GLU A 282 -41.60 -13.41 -10.45
C GLU A 282 -40.18 -13.06 -9.94
N PRO A 283 -39.26 -14.03 -9.96
CA PRO A 283 -37.85 -13.73 -9.61
C PRO A 283 -37.29 -12.70 -10.59
N CYS A 284 -36.35 -11.85 -10.09
CA CYS A 284 -35.70 -10.84 -10.90
C CYS A 284 -35.01 -11.47 -12.13
N ALA A 285 -35.27 -10.92 -13.32
CA ALA A 285 -34.69 -11.38 -14.56
C ALA A 285 -33.15 -11.29 -14.63
N GLY A 286 -32.54 -10.40 -13.81
CA GLY A 286 -31.09 -10.22 -13.74
C GLY A 286 -30.37 -11.20 -12.82
N CYS A 287 -30.79 -11.32 -11.56
CA CYS A 287 -30.10 -12.15 -10.58
C CYS A 287 -30.77 -13.50 -10.30
N MET A 288 -32.08 -13.67 -10.64
CA MET A 288 -32.88 -14.85 -10.36
C MET A 288 -32.92 -15.28 -8.88
N GLN A 289 -32.47 -14.44 -7.97
CA GLN A 289 -32.33 -14.75 -6.54
C GLN A 289 -33.38 -14.03 -5.67
N ILE A 290 -33.76 -12.84 -6.08
CA ILE A 290 -34.65 -11.96 -5.31
C ILE A 290 -35.94 -11.74 -6.13
N PRO A 291 -37.14 -11.67 -5.51
CA PRO A 291 -38.33 -11.30 -6.21
C PRO A 291 -38.20 -9.92 -6.84
N SER A 292 -38.79 -9.74 -8.03
CA SER A 292 -38.80 -8.43 -8.71
C SER A 292 -39.60 -7.43 -7.87
N ASN A 293 -38.99 -6.27 -7.56
CA ASN A 293 -39.59 -5.25 -6.69
C ASN A 293 -39.61 -3.84 -7.31
N VAL A 294 -39.26 -3.73 -8.59
CA VAL A 294 -39.31 -2.45 -9.33
C VAL A 294 -40.24 -2.61 -10.52
N LYS A 295 -41.21 -1.72 -10.58
CA LYS A 295 -42.11 -1.58 -11.73
C LYS A 295 -41.72 -0.29 -12.47
N LEU A 296 -41.52 -0.41 -13.79
CA LEU A 296 -41.36 0.73 -14.66
C LEU A 296 -42.73 1.33 -14.97
N GLU A 297 -42.89 2.63 -14.72
CA GLU A 297 -44.12 3.35 -15.02
C GLU A 297 -43.84 4.39 -16.07
N ARG A 298 -44.81 4.57 -16.96
CA ARG A 298 -44.72 5.49 -18.05
C ARG A 298 -45.37 6.81 -17.64
N HIS A 299 -44.67 7.94 -17.83
CA HIS A 299 -45.18 9.30 -17.56
C HIS A 299 -45.53 10.09 -18.81
N CYS A 300 -45.68 9.45 -19.96
CA CYS A 300 -46.12 10.16 -21.15
C CYS A 300 -47.66 10.36 -21.16
N GLU A 301 -48.10 11.56 -21.54
CA GLU A 301 -49.51 11.86 -21.69
C GLU A 301 -50.15 10.99 -22.78
N ASN A 302 -51.41 10.54 -22.53
CA ASN A 302 -52.20 9.81 -23.50
C ASN A 302 -52.65 10.75 -24.60
N THR A 303 -51.84 11.04 -25.57
CA THR A 303 -52.19 11.77 -26.77
C THR A 303 -52.77 10.81 -27.79
N SER A 304 -53.88 11.19 -28.43
CA SER A 304 -54.55 10.42 -29.49
C SER A 304 -53.75 10.48 -30.82
N ALA A 305 -52.48 10.74 -30.79
CA ALA A 305 -51.62 10.82 -31.96
C ALA A 305 -51.23 9.40 -32.45
N PRO A 306 -51.05 9.21 -33.78
CA PRO A 306 -50.71 7.89 -34.35
C PRO A 306 -49.38 7.33 -33.79
N ASP A 307 -48.52 8.19 -33.23
CA ASP A 307 -47.25 7.81 -32.62
C ASP A 307 -47.33 7.70 -31.08
N ALA A 308 -48.52 7.70 -30.50
CA ALA A 308 -48.72 7.58 -29.08
C ALA A 308 -48.24 6.19 -28.57
N CYS A 309 -47.46 6.18 -27.50
CA CYS A 309 -47.01 4.95 -26.87
C CYS A 309 -48.23 4.08 -26.43
N SER A 310 -48.25 2.82 -26.73
CA SER A 310 -49.24 1.88 -26.22
C SER A 310 -49.22 1.80 -24.69
N VAL A 311 -50.40 1.57 -24.08
CA VAL A 311 -50.49 1.37 -22.61
C VAL A 311 -49.62 0.17 -22.24
N CYS A 312 -48.70 0.34 -21.32
CA CYS A 312 -47.81 -0.70 -20.88
C CYS A 312 -48.41 -1.38 -19.64
N TYR A 313 -48.72 -2.67 -19.76
CA TYR A 313 -49.18 -3.52 -18.67
C TYR A 313 -48.04 -4.44 -18.14
N CYS A 314 -46.81 -4.03 -18.33
CA CYS A 314 -45.65 -4.84 -17.94
C CYS A 314 -45.65 -5.09 -16.43
N ARG A 315 -45.41 -6.35 -16.06
CA ARG A 315 -45.18 -6.74 -14.65
C ARG A 315 -43.81 -6.29 -14.20
N PRO A 316 -43.55 -6.15 -12.87
CA PRO A 316 -42.22 -5.96 -12.36
C PRO A 316 -41.33 -7.16 -12.76
N MET A 317 -40.19 -6.88 -13.35
CA MET A 317 -39.26 -7.91 -13.84
C MET A 317 -37.84 -7.78 -13.21
N TRP A 318 -37.57 -6.70 -12.53
CA TRP A 318 -36.26 -6.41 -11.99
C TRP A 318 -36.30 -6.11 -10.49
N CYS A 319 -35.22 -6.44 -9.79
CA CYS A 319 -34.95 -5.86 -8.48
C CYS A 319 -34.19 -4.54 -8.62
N VAL A 320 -34.29 -3.68 -7.60
CA VAL A 320 -33.62 -2.35 -7.58
C VAL A 320 -32.13 -2.47 -7.87
N ASP A 321 -31.49 -3.50 -7.32
CA ASP A 321 -30.06 -3.71 -7.44
C ASP A 321 -29.60 -4.07 -8.85
N CYS A 322 -30.34 -4.95 -9.52
CA CYS A 322 -30.05 -5.32 -10.90
C CYS A 322 -30.39 -4.22 -11.90
N MET A 323 -31.35 -3.36 -11.55
CA MET A 323 -31.75 -2.26 -12.40
C MET A 323 -30.80 -1.07 -12.30
N GLY A 324 -30.14 -0.88 -11.15
CA GLY A 324 -29.17 0.19 -10.92
C GLY A 324 -27.74 -0.17 -11.33
N ARG A 325 -27.48 -1.41 -11.69
CA ARG A 325 -26.17 -1.90 -12.20
C ARG A 325 -26.14 -1.87 -13.72
#